data_2f4cd718d377c0a3061cbdad76bf8c25
#
_entry.id   2f4cd718d377c0a3061cbdad76bf8c25
#
_cell.length_a   1.000
_cell.length_b   1.000
_cell.length_c   1.000
_cell.angle_alpha   90.00
_cell.angle_beta   90.00
_cell.angle_gamma   90.00
#
_symmetry.space_group_name_H-M   'P 1'
#
loop_
_entity.id
_entity.type
_entity.pdbx_description
1 polymer ?
#
loop_
_entity_poly.entity_id
_entity_poly.type
_entity_poly.pdbx_seq_one_letter_code
_entity_poly.pdbx_strand_id
1 'polypeptide(L)'
;YLNFMGNEFGHPEWIDFPREGNGWSHKYARRQWNLVDNLELDYHFLGDFDREMLKVLKSERNIQRTRVQEIWHNDGDQVLAYMRGNLIFVFNFNPTQSFTDYGFLYMKERKEWLKLYIPARSAVVLKKN
;
A
#
# COMPACT_ATOMS: atom_id res chain seq x y z
N TYR A 1 3.11 -4.98 -11.75
CA TYR A 1 2.19 -5.40 -10.67
C TYR A 1 1.41 -6.63 -11.11
N LEU A 2 1.50 -7.69 -10.35
CA LEU A 2 0.76 -8.93 -10.56
C LEU A 2 0.01 -9.25 -9.25
N ASN A 3 -1.29 -9.39 -9.34
CA ASN A 3 -2.15 -9.79 -8.23
C ASN A 3 -2.93 -11.04 -8.61
N PHE A 4 -3.18 -11.91 -7.64
CA PHE A 4 -3.95 -13.13 -7.87
C PHE A 4 -5.39 -12.91 -7.39
N MET A 5 -6.35 -13.54 -8.09
CA MET A 5 -7.78 -13.35 -7.88
C MET A 5 -8.19 -13.31 -6.40
N GLY A 6 -8.77 -12.22 -5.98
CA GLY A 6 -9.25 -11.98 -4.63
C GLY A 6 -8.23 -11.36 -3.67
N ASN A 7 -6.93 -11.31 -4.00
CA ASN A 7 -5.93 -10.66 -3.16
C ASN A 7 -6.17 -9.16 -3.06
N GLU A 8 -6.72 -8.55 -4.12
CA GLU A 8 -7.04 -7.12 -4.19
C GLU A 8 -8.03 -6.66 -3.12
N PHE A 9 -8.81 -7.57 -2.56
CA PHE A 9 -9.72 -7.28 -1.45
C PHE A 9 -9.53 -8.18 -0.22
N GLY A 10 -8.44 -8.98 -0.20
CA GLY A 10 -8.11 -9.84 0.93
C GLY A 10 -9.07 -11.00 1.13
N HIS A 11 -9.44 -11.70 0.03
CA HIS A 11 -10.32 -12.87 0.11
C HIS A 11 -9.84 -13.85 1.18
N PRO A 12 -10.69 -14.28 2.13
CA PRO A 12 -10.26 -15.00 3.33
C PRO A 12 -9.92 -16.47 3.08
N GLU A 13 -10.39 -17.05 1.98
CA GLU A 13 -10.16 -18.44 1.67
C GLU A 13 -8.94 -18.66 0.78
N TRP A 14 -8.19 -19.71 1.05
CA TRP A 14 -7.15 -20.19 0.18
C TRP A 14 -7.70 -20.59 -1.20
N ILE A 15 -6.81 -20.86 -2.16
CA ILE A 15 -7.20 -21.32 -3.50
C ILE A 15 -6.79 -22.76 -3.65
N ASP A 16 -7.74 -23.61 -4.06
CA ASP A 16 -7.50 -24.98 -4.46
C ASP A 16 -8.29 -25.27 -5.75
N PHE A 17 -7.55 -25.53 -6.83
CA PHE A 17 -8.15 -25.86 -8.10
C PHE A 17 -8.59 -27.31 -8.14
N PRO A 18 -9.59 -27.66 -9.00
CA PRO A 18 -10.03 -29.04 -9.17
C PRO A 18 -8.87 -29.98 -9.49
N ARG A 19 -8.72 -31.02 -8.70
CA ARG A 19 -7.70 -32.06 -8.83
C ARG A 19 -8.20 -33.34 -8.21
N GLU A 20 -7.55 -34.49 -8.50
CA GLU A 20 -7.95 -35.79 -7.97
C GLU A 20 -8.05 -35.80 -6.44
N GLY A 21 -7.07 -35.23 -5.74
CA GLY A 21 -7.01 -35.21 -4.27
C GLY A 21 -8.11 -34.39 -3.58
N ASN A 22 -8.91 -33.61 -4.31
CA ASN A 22 -10.07 -32.89 -3.76
C ASN A 22 -11.39 -33.25 -4.43
N GLY A 23 -11.44 -34.42 -5.14
CA GLY A 23 -12.63 -34.87 -5.85
C GLY A 23 -13.08 -33.93 -6.97
N TRP A 24 -12.16 -33.24 -7.63
CA TRP A 24 -12.42 -32.28 -8.70
C TRP A 24 -13.33 -31.12 -8.27
N SER A 25 -13.26 -30.74 -7.00
CA SER A 25 -14.09 -29.70 -6.42
C SER A 25 -13.69 -28.31 -6.90
N HIS A 26 -14.68 -27.49 -7.27
CA HIS A 26 -14.52 -26.07 -7.58
C HIS A 26 -14.72 -25.14 -6.36
N LYS A 27 -14.99 -25.69 -5.17
CA LYS A 27 -15.37 -24.92 -3.99
C LYS A 27 -14.39 -23.77 -3.72
N TYR A 28 -13.10 -24.07 -3.66
CA TYR A 28 -12.04 -23.08 -3.36
C TYR A 28 -11.40 -22.43 -4.59
N ALA A 29 -11.81 -22.83 -5.79
CA ALA A 29 -11.42 -22.14 -7.01
C ALA A 29 -12.25 -20.87 -7.29
N ARG A 30 -13.42 -20.78 -6.68
CA ARG A 30 -14.29 -19.62 -6.80
C ARG A 30 -13.93 -18.54 -5.80
N ARG A 31 -14.06 -17.29 -6.23
CA ARG A 31 -13.93 -16.13 -5.34
C ARG A 31 -15.30 -15.60 -4.97
N GLN A 32 -15.44 -15.21 -3.71
CA GLN A 32 -16.67 -14.66 -3.16
C GLN A 32 -16.67 -13.14 -3.36
N TRP A 33 -16.96 -12.69 -4.57
CA TRP A 33 -16.98 -11.27 -4.93
C TRP A 33 -18.01 -10.46 -4.14
N ASN A 34 -19.09 -11.11 -3.67
CA ASN A 34 -20.05 -10.49 -2.78
C ASN A 34 -19.44 -9.96 -1.48
N LEU A 35 -18.25 -10.41 -1.07
CA LEU A 35 -17.58 -9.89 0.11
C LEU A 35 -17.10 -8.45 -0.10
N VAL A 36 -16.56 -8.15 -1.28
CA VAL A 36 -16.08 -6.80 -1.61
C VAL A 36 -17.24 -5.88 -1.98
N ASP A 37 -18.34 -6.43 -2.50
CA ASP A 37 -19.53 -5.66 -2.89
C ASP A 37 -20.40 -5.28 -1.68
N ASN A 38 -20.26 -5.98 -0.55
CA ASN A 38 -21.03 -5.71 0.66
C ASN A 38 -20.34 -4.62 1.49
N LEU A 39 -20.95 -3.43 1.55
CA LEU A 39 -20.45 -2.28 2.29
C LEU A 39 -20.53 -2.40 3.82
N GLU A 40 -21.20 -3.42 4.34
CA GLU A 40 -21.19 -3.73 5.77
C GLU A 40 -19.93 -4.50 6.22
N LEU A 41 -19.13 -4.97 5.24
CA LEU A 41 -17.88 -5.70 5.47
C LEU A 41 -16.67 -4.85 5.08
N ASP A 42 -15.55 -5.08 5.76
CA ASP A 42 -14.33 -4.26 5.58
C ASP A 42 -13.52 -4.60 4.30
N TYR A 43 -13.91 -5.62 3.54
CA TYR A 43 -13.18 -6.05 2.34
C TYR A 43 -13.11 -4.97 1.25
N HIS A 44 -14.14 -4.12 1.16
CA HIS A 44 -14.16 -3.03 0.18
C HIS A 44 -13.06 -1.99 0.42
N PHE A 45 -12.63 -1.75 1.68
CA PHE A 45 -11.55 -0.81 1.96
C PHE A 45 -10.23 -1.23 1.30
N LEU A 46 -9.90 -2.52 1.36
CA LEU A 46 -8.68 -3.02 0.70
C LEU A 46 -8.82 -2.99 -0.83
N GLY A 47 -10.01 -3.31 -1.36
CA GLY A 47 -10.30 -3.20 -2.78
C GLY A 47 -10.21 -1.76 -3.29
N ASP A 48 -10.69 -0.80 -2.51
CA ASP A 48 -10.58 0.63 -2.80
C ASP A 48 -9.13 1.10 -2.77
N PHE A 49 -8.37 0.67 -1.75
CA PHE A 49 -6.95 0.96 -1.66
C PHE A 49 -6.18 0.46 -2.90
N ASP A 50 -6.39 -0.80 -3.30
CA ASP A 50 -5.73 -1.38 -4.49
C ASP A 50 -6.05 -0.58 -5.75
N ARG A 51 -7.31 -0.24 -5.94
CA ARG A 51 -7.80 0.56 -7.08
C ARG A 51 -7.15 1.95 -7.11
N GLU A 52 -7.14 2.67 -6.00
CA GLU A 52 -6.56 4.02 -5.92
C GLU A 52 -5.03 3.98 -6.06
N MET A 53 -4.35 3.01 -5.46
CA MET A 53 -2.92 2.77 -5.67
C MET A 53 -2.60 2.59 -7.16
N LEU A 54 -3.36 1.77 -7.87
CA LEU A 54 -3.17 1.55 -9.30
C LEU A 54 -3.42 2.81 -10.13
N LYS A 55 -4.38 3.67 -9.75
CA LYS A 55 -4.59 4.97 -10.40
C LYS A 55 -3.36 5.87 -10.25
N VAL A 56 -2.83 5.97 -9.03
CA VAL A 56 -1.60 6.75 -8.77
C VAL A 56 -0.44 6.22 -9.61
N LEU A 57 -0.21 4.90 -9.60
CA LEU A 57 0.88 4.28 -10.37
C LEU A 57 0.73 4.48 -11.88
N LYS A 58 -0.49 4.47 -12.41
CA LYS A 58 -0.77 4.73 -13.83
C LYS A 58 -0.57 6.20 -14.20
N SER A 59 -0.88 7.13 -13.30
CA SER A 59 -0.68 8.56 -13.53
C SER A 59 0.81 8.93 -13.56
N GLU A 60 1.64 8.19 -12.85
CA GLU A 60 3.10 8.42 -12.74
C GLU A 60 3.88 7.51 -13.70
N ARG A 61 3.82 7.80 -15.00
CA ARG A 61 4.38 6.96 -16.07
C ARG A 61 5.85 6.56 -15.89
N ASN A 62 6.63 7.36 -15.19
CA ASN A 62 8.06 7.14 -15.00
C ASN A 62 8.41 6.39 -13.71
N ILE A 63 7.43 6.12 -12.84
CA ILE A 63 7.70 5.50 -11.52
C ILE A 63 8.39 4.14 -11.66
N GLN A 64 8.01 3.35 -12.68
CA GLN A 64 8.58 2.02 -12.90
C GLN A 64 10.06 2.05 -13.34
N ARG A 65 10.50 3.16 -13.96
CA ARG A 65 11.87 3.33 -14.49
C ARG A 65 12.79 4.05 -13.52
N THR A 66 12.23 4.65 -12.45
CA THR A 66 13.03 5.37 -11.45
C THR A 66 13.43 4.45 -10.32
N ARG A 67 14.66 4.64 -9.83
CA ARG A 67 15.15 3.94 -8.64
C ARG A 67 14.45 4.50 -7.39
N VAL A 68 14.28 3.65 -6.40
CA VAL A 68 13.89 4.08 -5.06
C VAL A 68 15.07 4.79 -4.42
N GLN A 69 14.82 5.98 -3.87
CA GLN A 69 15.78 6.75 -3.10
C GLN A 69 15.27 6.88 -1.68
N GLU A 70 15.97 6.28 -0.74
CA GLU A 70 15.68 6.48 0.68
C GLU A 70 15.95 7.94 1.03
N ILE A 71 15.03 8.56 1.74
CA ILE A 71 15.11 9.94 2.22
C ILE A 71 15.40 9.94 3.71
N TRP A 72 14.68 9.11 4.44
CA TRP A 72 14.73 9.06 5.88
C TRP A 72 14.33 7.69 6.42
N HIS A 73 15.00 7.24 7.45
CA HIS A 73 14.52 6.16 8.31
C HIS A 73 14.86 6.44 9.78
N ASN A 74 14.00 5.98 10.66
CA ASN A 74 14.20 6.03 12.10
C ASN A 74 13.61 4.76 12.70
N ASP A 75 14.47 3.87 13.18
CA ASP A 75 14.07 2.58 13.74
C ASP A 75 13.36 2.76 15.09
N GLY A 76 13.76 3.76 15.89
CA GLY A 76 13.12 4.05 17.17
C GLY A 76 11.67 4.50 17.03
N ASP A 77 11.41 5.35 16.05
CA ASP A 77 10.06 5.81 15.71
C ASP A 77 9.31 4.84 14.80
N GLN A 78 10.02 3.89 14.19
CA GLN A 78 9.51 2.98 13.16
C GLN A 78 8.95 3.72 11.94
N VAL A 79 9.64 4.77 11.51
CA VAL A 79 9.27 5.62 10.37
C VAL A 79 10.25 5.43 9.23
N LEU A 80 9.71 5.23 8.03
CA LEU A 80 10.47 5.15 6.78
C LEU A 80 9.91 6.14 5.77
N ALA A 81 10.79 6.89 5.10
CA ALA A 81 10.42 7.71 3.95
C ALA A 81 11.35 7.46 2.78
N TYR A 82 10.77 7.31 1.59
CA TYR A 82 11.53 7.20 0.35
C TYR A 82 10.85 7.94 -0.79
N MET A 83 11.63 8.30 -1.79
CA MET A 83 11.16 8.91 -3.02
C MET A 83 11.30 7.94 -4.19
N ARG A 84 10.33 7.95 -5.07
CA ARG A 84 10.38 7.26 -6.35
C ARG A 84 9.70 8.10 -7.42
N GLY A 85 10.44 8.58 -8.38
CA GLY A 85 9.96 9.58 -9.34
C GLY A 85 9.57 10.87 -8.62
N ASN A 86 8.36 11.35 -8.85
CA ASN A 86 7.81 12.54 -8.21
C ASN A 86 7.00 12.22 -6.94
N LEU A 87 6.96 10.95 -6.54
CA LEU A 87 6.22 10.54 -5.34
C LEU A 87 7.15 10.37 -4.15
N ILE A 88 6.69 10.85 -3.01
CA ILE A 88 7.31 10.66 -1.70
C ILE A 88 6.37 9.74 -0.91
N PHE A 89 6.88 8.61 -0.48
CA PHE A 89 6.19 7.63 0.33
C PHE A 89 6.68 7.73 1.77
N VAL A 90 5.78 7.89 2.71
CA VAL A 90 6.08 7.98 4.14
C VAL A 90 5.27 6.94 4.88
N PHE A 91 5.92 6.10 5.65
CA PHE A 91 5.30 5.02 6.42
C PHE A 91 5.57 5.23 7.90
N ASN A 92 4.53 5.11 8.69
CA ASN A 92 4.63 4.94 10.14
C ASN A 92 4.21 3.51 10.49
N PHE A 93 5.19 2.67 10.76
CA PHE A 93 4.96 1.27 11.17
C PHE A 93 4.73 1.13 12.68
N ASN A 94 4.84 2.23 13.43
CA ASN A 94 4.61 2.19 14.87
C ASN A 94 3.16 1.78 15.18
N PRO A 95 2.93 0.77 16.02
CA PRO A 95 1.61 0.24 16.26
C PRO A 95 0.68 1.18 17.04
N THR A 96 1.23 2.13 17.78
CA THR A 96 0.47 2.96 18.72
C THR A 96 0.76 4.45 18.64
N GLN A 97 1.95 4.83 18.17
CA GLN A 97 2.41 6.22 18.20
C GLN A 97 2.11 6.94 16.89
N SER A 98 1.33 8.00 16.97
CA SER A 98 1.13 8.98 15.91
C SER A 98 2.06 10.17 16.14
N PHE A 99 2.57 10.76 15.07
CA PHE A 99 3.47 11.91 15.16
C PHE A 99 2.83 13.13 14.53
N THR A 100 2.84 14.25 15.26
CA THR A 100 2.49 15.57 14.75
C THR A 100 3.77 16.30 14.36
N ASP A 101 3.73 17.06 13.27
CA ASP A 101 4.90 17.82 12.77
C ASP A 101 6.18 16.99 12.62
N TYR A 102 6.04 15.70 12.25
CA TYR A 102 7.20 14.84 12.01
C TYR A 102 8.02 15.39 10.87
N GLY A 103 9.22 15.86 11.19
CA GLY A 103 10.09 16.58 10.25
C GLY A 103 11.25 15.73 9.75
N PHE A 104 11.48 15.70 8.46
CA PHE A 104 12.69 15.15 7.87
C PHE A 104 13.12 15.95 6.64
N LEU A 105 14.42 15.89 6.35
CA LEU A 105 15.03 16.57 5.24
C LEU A 105 14.84 15.72 3.97
N TYR A 106 13.93 16.14 3.06
CA TYR A 106 13.64 15.37 1.86
C TYR A 106 14.50 15.73 0.63
N MET A 107 15.13 16.91 0.63
CA MET A 107 16.10 17.32 -0.37
C MET A 107 17.36 17.90 0.30
N LYS A 108 18.39 17.07 0.43
CA LYS A 108 19.65 17.44 1.08
C LYS A 108 20.36 18.64 0.41
N GLU A 109 20.32 18.67 -0.92
CA GLU A 109 20.99 19.73 -1.71
C GLU A 109 20.34 21.10 -1.52
N ARG A 110 19.03 21.17 -1.33
CA ARG A 110 18.27 22.42 -1.13
C ARG A 110 17.91 22.70 0.32
N LYS A 111 18.28 21.80 1.25
CA LYS A 111 17.89 21.87 2.67
C LYS A 111 16.37 22.03 2.87
N GLU A 112 15.58 21.37 2.02
CA GLU A 112 14.13 21.41 2.10
C GLU A 112 13.61 20.39 3.11
N TRP A 113 12.81 20.89 4.05
CA TRP A 113 12.19 20.09 5.10
C TRP A 113 10.74 19.80 4.76
N LEU A 114 10.31 18.59 5.04
CA LEU A 114 8.93 18.19 5.01
C LEU A 114 8.47 17.90 6.44
N LYS A 115 7.34 18.51 6.84
CA LYS A 115 6.69 18.23 8.12
C LYS A 115 5.30 17.70 7.88
N LEU A 116 4.98 16.59 8.52
CA LEU A 116 3.74 15.84 8.31
C LEU A 116 3.13 15.39 9.63
N TYR A 117 1.80 15.28 9.61
CA TYR A 117 1.11 14.41 10.54
C TYR A 117 1.10 12.99 9.96
N ILE A 118 1.65 12.03 10.71
CA ILE A 118 1.70 10.62 10.31
C ILE A 118 1.08 9.75 11.41
N PRO A 119 -0.19 9.34 11.23
CA PRO A 119 -0.87 8.45 12.18
C PRO A 119 -0.12 7.13 12.37
N ALA A 120 -0.31 6.49 13.53
CA ALA A 120 0.15 5.12 13.75
C ALA A 120 -0.40 4.17 12.67
N ARG A 121 0.40 3.19 12.25
CA ARG A 121 0.02 2.17 11.24
C ARG A 121 -0.47 2.77 9.92
N SER A 122 0.13 3.86 9.47
CA SER A 122 -0.32 4.55 8.28
C SER A 122 0.77 4.71 7.22
N ALA A 123 0.31 4.96 6.01
CA ALA A 123 1.16 5.38 4.90
C ALA A 123 0.57 6.65 4.27
N VAL A 124 1.44 7.59 3.94
CA VAL A 124 1.10 8.82 3.24
C VAL A 124 1.89 8.86 1.94
N VAL A 125 1.22 9.18 0.84
CA VAL A 125 1.87 9.37 -0.46
C VAL A 125 1.66 10.82 -0.88
N LEU A 126 2.75 11.52 -1.13
CA LEU A 126 2.76 12.91 -1.55
C LEU A 126 3.32 12.99 -2.97
N LYS A 127 2.78 13.92 -3.75
CA LYS A 127 3.31 14.23 -5.08
C LYS A 127 4.06 15.55 -5.02
N LYS A 128 5.28 15.54 -5.54
CA LYS A 128 6.05 16.77 -5.76
C LYS A 128 5.50 17.49 -6.98
N ASN A 129 5.13 18.74 -6.81
CA ASN A 129 4.73 19.64 -7.90
C ASN A 129 5.93 20.17 -8.68
#